data_d335c334a4428fdcb98496c2970281a9
#
_entry.id   d335c334a4428fdcb98496c2970281a9
#
_cell.length_a   1.000
_cell.length_b   1.000
_cell.length_c   1.000
_cell.angle_alpha   90.00
_cell.angle_beta   90.00
_cell.angle_gamma   90.00
#
_symmetry.space_group_name_H-M   'P 1'
#
loop_
_entity.id
_entity.type
_entity.pdbx_description
1 polymer ?
#
loop_
_entity_poly.entity_id
_entity_poly.type
_entity_poly.pdbx_seq_one_letter_code
_entity_poly.pdbx_strand_id
1 'polypeptide(L)'
;MEYDVVIVGGGPAGLSAAIRLKQLAAEKGQEVTVCVLEKGGELGAHILSGAVMDPRAMNELIPDWKEQGAPLNTAVTEDRVLFLSETKSYATPAFAIPPALANHGNYVISLANVVRWLGQQAEALGVEIFPGFPAAEILYHEDGSVKGVATGNMGMKRDGEPGPEFQLGMELHAKYTFFAEGSRGHLGRQLMAKYELNKGKDPQTYGIGIKELWEIDPARHQPGLVIHTAGWPLPNDTYGGSFLYHLENNQVAVGYVVGLSYQNPYLSPYEEFQRYKTHPAIRGFFEGGKRISYGARSITAGGLQSLPKTVFPGGALIGCDAGFLNTSRIKGSHAAIKTGMLAAEAAFAALSESRKSDELTSFPAAFEKSWLHEELHVARNFKPWMSKGLVLGTIMTGIDQIVFRGKAPWTLHHKHADHECLKPAAQFKPIVYPKPDGKLTFDKLSSVFISNTNHREDEPIHLTLKDPSVPVDVNLAKYAGPEQRYCPAGVYEYVKREDGGDRLQINAQNCVHCKTCDIKDPTQNIVWVTPEGGGGPNYPNM
;
A
#
# COMPACT_ATOMS: atom_id res chain seq x y z
N MET A 1 -19.76 21.82 -2.61
CA MET A 1 -18.55 22.69 -2.67
C MET A 1 -17.97 22.54 -4.07
N GLU A 2 -17.32 23.59 -4.60
CA GLU A 2 -16.74 23.58 -5.95
C GLU A 2 -15.25 23.92 -5.90
N TYR A 3 -14.43 23.18 -6.64
CA TYR A 3 -12.98 23.33 -6.72
C TYR A 3 -12.49 23.19 -8.17
N ASP A 4 -11.31 23.69 -8.45
CA ASP A 4 -10.65 23.36 -9.72
C ASP A 4 -10.18 21.92 -9.72
N VAL A 5 -9.56 21.46 -8.60
CA VAL A 5 -9.11 20.08 -8.44
C VAL A 5 -9.47 19.54 -7.06
N VAL A 6 -10.12 18.37 -7.05
CA VAL A 6 -10.35 17.55 -5.85
C VAL A 6 -9.41 16.34 -5.89
N ILE A 7 -8.78 16.06 -4.77
CA ILE A 7 -7.82 14.95 -4.62
C ILE A 7 -8.31 14.00 -3.53
N VAL A 8 -8.48 12.74 -3.89
CA VAL A 8 -8.92 11.68 -2.97
C VAL A 8 -7.70 10.93 -2.43
N GLY A 9 -7.34 11.19 -1.18
CA GLY A 9 -6.24 10.59 -0.45
C GLY A 9 -5.09 11.55 -0.15
N GLY A 10 -4.87 11.82 1.13
CA GLY A 10 -3.81 12.67 1.68
C GLY A 10 -2.46 11.96 1.84
N GLY A 11 -2.13 11.02 0.95
CA GLY A 11 -0.83 10.37 0.90
C GLY A 11 0.21 11.12 0.06
N PRO A 12 1.42 10.54 -0.15
CA PRO A 12 2.50 11.20 -0.88
C PRO A 12 2.11 11.68 -2.29
N ALA A 13 1.30 10.89 -3.03
CA ALA A 13 0.86 11.25 -4.37
C ALA A 13 -0.11 12.44 -4.36
N GLY A 14 -1.13 12.38 -3.48
CA GLY A 14 -2.14 13.43 -3.41
C GLY A 14 -1.58 14.76 -2.93
N LEU A 15 -0.79 14.76 -1.86
CA LEU A 15 -0.18 15.99 -1.33
C LEU A 15 0.84 16.59 -2.32
N SER A 16 1.61 15.75 -3.01
CA SER A 16 2.54 16.25 -4.02
C SER A 16 1.84 16.86 -5.22
N ALA A 17 0.69 16.30 -5.62
CA ALA A 17 -0.14 16.90 -6.66
C ALA A 17 -0.71 18.26 -6.22
N ALA A 18 -1.21 18.34 -4.98
CA ALA A 18 -1.74 19.59 -4.42
C ALA A 18 -0.66 20.68 -4.33
N ILE A 19 0.52 20.36 -3.78
CA ILE A 19 1.65 21.27 -3.68
C ILE A 19 2.06 21.78 -5.08
N ARG A 20 2.24 20.85 -6.04
CA ARG A 20 2.69 21.21 -7.39
C ARG A 20 1.69 22.11 -8.12
N LEU A 21 0.39 21.85 -7.98
CA LEU A 21 -0.66 22.73 -8.53
C LEU A 21 -0.56 24.15 -7.99
N LYS A 22 -0.39 24.29 -6.68
CA LYS A 22 -0.27 25.61 -6.04
C LYS A 22 1.03 26.32 -6.40
N GLN A 23 2.14 25.60 -6.56
CA GLN A 23 3.41 26.16 -7.04
C GLN A 23 3.24 26.73 -8.46
N LEU A 24 2.66 25.94 -9.38
CA LEU A 24 2.42 26.40 -10.76
C LEU A 24 1.48 27.59 -10.83
N ALA A 25 0.42 27.58 -9.99
CA ALA A 25 -0.51 28.69 -9.87
C ALA A 25 0.20 29.99 -9.45
N ALA A 26 1.04 29.90 -8.43
CA ALA A 26 1.86 31.03 -7.96
C ALA A 26 2.87 31.50 -9.02
N GLU A 27 3.57 30.60 -9.70
CA GLU A 27 4.53 30.90 -10.77
C GLU A 27 3.88 31.65 -11.94
N LYS A 28 2.60 31.38 -12.22
CA LYS A 28 1.84 31.99 -13.34
C LYS A 28 0.91 33.11 -12.92
N GLY A 29 0.81 33.43 -11.62
CA GLY A 29 -0.12 34.43 -11.12
C GLY A 29 -1.58 34.06 -11.36
N GLN A 30 -1.91 32.76 -11.38
CA GLN A 30 -3.26 32.23 -11.54
C GLN A 30 -3.77 31.71 -10.20
N GLU A 31 -5.08 31.83 -9.98
CA GLU A 31 -5.72 31.22 -8.82
C GLU A 31 -6.21 29.80 -9.19
N VAL A 32 -5.86 28.81 -8.39
CA VAL A 32 -6.34 27.43 -8.52
C VAL A 32 -6.77 26.94 -7.15
N THR A 33 -8.03 26.56 -7.02
CA THR A 33 -8.61 26.01 -5.79
C THR A 33 -8.38 24.50 -5.74
N VAL A 34 -7.78 24.02 -4.65
CA VAL A 34 -7.43 22.61 -4.47
C VAL A 34 -7.90 22.11 -3.12
N CYS A 35 -8.57 20.97 -3.13
CA CYS A 35 -9.03 20.27 -1.94
C CYS A 35 -8.49 18.86 -1.89
N VAL A 36 -8.09 18.40 -0.69
CA VAL A 36 -7.64 17.02 -0.42
C VAL A 36 -8.56 16.38 0.61
N LEU A 37 -9.17 15.25 0.27
CA LEU A 37 -9.94 14.42 1.19
C LEU A 37 -9.05 13.32 1.76
N GLU A 38 -9.06 13.16 3.09
CA GLU A 38 -8.38 12.05 3.79
C GLU A 38 -9.37 11.35 4.73
N LYS A 39 -9.45 10.02 4.63
CA LYS A 39 -10.36 9.22 5.47
C LYS A 39 -9.89 9.05 6.92
N GLY A 40 -8.58 9.11 7.15
CA GLY A 40 -7.99 9.08 8.50
C GLY A 40 -8.33 10.33 9.28
N GLY A 41 -8.41 10.23 10.61
CA GLY A 41 -8.70 11.37 11.48
C GLY A 41 -7.64 12.48 11.43
N GLU A 42 -6.45 12.16 10.92
CA GLU A 42 -5.37 13.09 10.61
C GLU A 42 -4.53 12.58 9.44
N LEU A 43 -3.78 13.45 8.81
CA LEU A 43 -2.79 13.06 7.80
C LEU A 43 -1.74 12.12 8.42
N GLY A 44 -1.40 11.07 7.69
CA GLY A 44 -0.40 10.10 8.14
C GLY A 44 -0.91 9.00 9.06
N ALA A 45 -2.11 9.11 9.66
CA ALA A 45 -2.66 8.11 10.59
C ALA A 45 -2.71 6.69 10.00
N HIS A 46 -3.07 6.57 8.73
CA HIS A 46 -3.19 5.30 8.02
C HIS A 46 -1.93 4.93 7.21
N ILE A 47 -0.87 5.71 7.30
CA ILE A 47 0.35 5.46 6.52
C ILE A 47 1.20 4.38 7.20
N LEU A 48 1.48 3.34 6.43
CA LEU A 48 2.41 2.28 6.77
C LEU A 48 3.32 2.01 5.57
N SER A 49 4.62 2.11 5.77
CA SER A 49 5.62 1.93 4.72
C SER A 49 6.83 1.12 5.21
N GLY A 50 7.58 0.54 4.27
CA GLY A 50 8.88 -0.04 4.54
C GLY A 50 9.92 0.97 5.00
N ALA A 51 9.76 2.25 4.62
CA ALA A 51 10.48 3.39 5.18
C ALA A 51 11.93 3.64 4.70
N VAL A 52 12.35 3.16 3.53
CA VAL A 52 13.54 3.71 2.84
C VAL A 52 13.09 4.54 1.65
N MET A 53 13.37 5.84 1.69
CA MET A 53 12.94 6.82 0.68
C MET A 53 14.10 7.25 -0.21
N ASP A 54 13.89 7.18 -1.53
CA ASP A 54 14.72 7.86 -2.52
C ASP A 54 14.28 9.35 -2.57
N PRO A 55 15.18 10.32 -2.31
CA PRO A 55 14.80 11.73 -2.25
C PRO A 55 14.63 12.39 -3.61
N ARG A 56 14.85 11.70 -4.74
CA ARG A 56 14.84 12.29 -6.08
C ARG A 56 13.59 13.12 -6.37
N ALA A 57 12.41 12.54 -6.15
CA ALA A 57 11.16 13.25 -6.41
C ALA A 57 10.90 14.38 -5.41
N MET A 58 11.38 14.25 -4.17
CA MET A 58 11.33 15.33 -3.19
C MET A 58 12.23 16.49 -3.59
N ASN A 59 13.44 16.22 -4.09
CA ASN A 59 14.34 17.24 -4.62
C ASN A 59 13.74 18.02 -5.80
N GLU A 60 12.88 17.38 -6.61
CA GLU A 60 12.16 18.05 -7.69
C GLU A 60 10.98 18.89 -7.18
N LEU A 61 10.23 18.37 -6.19
CA LEU A 61 9.03 19.04 -5.68
C LEU A 61 9.36 20.22 -4.77
N ILE A 62 10.26 20.02 -3.81
CA ILE A 62 10.69 21.01 -2.81
C ILE A 62 12.21 20.94 -2.71
N PRO A 63 12.96 21.67 -3.56
CA PRO A 63 14.43 21.55 -3.63
C PRO A 63 15.15 21.86 -2.31
N ASP A 64 14.60 22.73 -1.50
CA ASP A 64 15.10 23.18 -0.21
C ASP A 64 14.44 22.47 1.00
N TRP A 65 13.96 21.22 0.77
CA TRP A 65 13.27 20.45 1.80
C TRP A 65 14.10 20.24 3.09
N LYS A 66 15.44 20.24 2.98
CA LYS A 66 16.33 20.10 4.15
C LYS A 66 16.26 21.34 5.04
N GLU A 67 16.36 22.50 4.43
CA GLU A 67 16.28 23.81 5.06
C GLU A 67 14.90 24.05 5.67
N GLN A 68 13.85 23.49 5.05
CA GLN A 68 12.48 23.52 5.53
C GLN A 68 12.16 22.46 6.58
N GLY A 69 13.14 21.67 7.01
CA GLY A 69 13.01 20.72 8.11
C GLY A 69 12.19 19.49 7.79
N ALA A 70 12.21 19.00 6.54
CA ALA A 70 11.60 17.73 6.20
C ALA A 70 12.19 16.58 7.04
N PRO A 71 11.40 15.63 7.55
CA PRO A 71 11.86 14.59 8.47
C PRO A 71 12.58 13.44 7.75
N LEU A 72 13.62 13.76 6.97
CA LEU A 72 14.53 12.84 6.32
C LEU A 72 15.92 12.96 6.97
N ASN A 73 16.03 12.52 8.24
CA ASN A 73 17.20 12.78 9.07
C ASN A 73 18.22 11.63 9.05
N THR A 74 17.78 10.38 8.82
CA THR A 74 18.64 9.21 8.92
C THR A 74 19.07 8.73 7.54
N ALA A 75 20.23 9.17 7.08
CA ALA A 75 20.81 8.67 5.83
C ALA A 75 21.14 7.17 5.96
N VAL A 76 20.98 6.41 4.87
CA VAL A 76 21.41 5.02 4.82
C VAL A 76 22.94 4.95 4.90
N THR A 77 23.46 4.21 5.89
CA THR A 77 24.89 4.05 6.16
C THR A 77 25.42 2.70 5.71
N GLU A 78 24.58 1.67 5.76
CA GLU A 78 24.96 0.30 5.40
C GLU A 78 23.76 -0.47 4.83
N ASP A 79 24.01 -1.23 3.75
CA ASP A 79 23.06 -2.15 3.12
C ASP A 79 23.51 -3.60 3.31
N ARG A 80 22.61 -4.48 3.76
CA ARG A 80 22.82 -5.93 3.81
C ARG A 80 21.68 -6.65 3.10
N VAL A 81 22.00 -7.60 2.24
CA VAL A 81 21.05 -8.51 1.61
C VAL A 81 21.41 -9.93 2.01
N LEU A 82 20.48 -10.61 2.72
CA LEU A 82 20.73 -11.94 3.28
C LEU A 82 19.77 -12.97 2.68
N PHE A 83 20.28 -14.14 2.34
CA PHE A 83 19.46 -15.32 2.08
C PHE A 83 19.42 -16.18 3.34
N LEU A 84 18.22 -16.49 3.81
CA LEU A 84 18.02 -17.28 5.02
C LEU A 84 17.65 -18.72 4.67
N SER A 85 18.35 -19.67 5.27
CA SER A 85 17.86 -21.03 5.50
C SER A 85 17.23 -21.09 6.90
N GLU A 86 16.75 -22.22 7.34
CA GLU A 86 16.11 -22.33 8.66
C GLU A 86 17.03 -21.92 9.84
N THR A 87 18.34 -22.14 9.72
CA THR A 87 19.31 -21.92 10.82
C THR A 87 20.51 -21.07 10.45
N LYS A 88 20.71 -20.78 9.15
CA LYS A 88 21.88 -20.04 8.66
C LYS A 88 21.47 -18.87 7.78
N SER A 89 22.30 -17.83 7.77
CA SER A 89 22.20 -16.70 6.87
C SER A 89 23.41 -16.65 5.93
N TYR A 90 23.16 -16.27 4.69
CA TYR A 90 24.18 -16.11 3.65
C TYR A 90 24.11 -14.67 3.13
N ALA A 91 25.16 -13.91 3.39
CA ALA A 91 25.25 -12.52 2.91
C ALA A 91 25.53 -12.49 1.41
N THR A 92 24.78 -11.67 0.68
CA THR A 92 25.07 -11.39 -0.73
C THR A 92 26.30 -10.49 -0.80
N PRO A 93 27.38 -10.90 -1.53
CA PRO A 93 28.52 -10.01 -1.74
C PRO A 93 28.09 -8.69 -2.41
N ALA A 94 28.73 -7.59 -2.05
CA ALA A 94 28.35 -6.25 -2.53
C ALA A 94 28.28 -6.15 -4.07
N PHE A 95 29.22 -6.81 -4.79
CA PHE A 95 29.23 -6.83 -6.25
C PHE A 95 28.06 -7.60 -6.90
N ALA A 96 27.40 -8.46 -6.14
CA ALA A 96 26.24 -9.27 -6.59
C ALA A 96 24.89 -8.67 -6.17
N ILE A 97 24.89 -7.58 -5.42
CA ILE A 97 23.66 -6.85 -5.09
C ILE A 97 23.20 -6.07 -6.34
N PRO A 98 21.99 -6.32 -6.87
CA PRO A 98 21.48 -5.55 -7.98
C PRO A 98 21.45 -4.05 -7.67
N PRO A 99 21.80 -3.16 -8.60
CA PRO A 99 21.77 -1.70 -8.36
C PRO A 99 20.42 -1.19 -7.84
N ALA A 100 19.33 -1.86 -8.21
CA ALA A 100 17.99 -1.53 -7.75
C ALA A 100 17.82 -1.66 -6.21
N LEU A 101 18.56 -2.56 -5.56
CA LEU A 101 18.51 -2.77 -4.11
C LEU A 101 19.52 -1.91 -3.33
N ALA A 102 20.44 -1.22 -4.01
CA ALA A 102 21.38 -0.32 -3.35
C ALA A 102 20.66 0.91 -2.79
N ASN A 103 20.94 1.26 -1.54
CA ASN A 103 20.27 2.36 -0.85
C ASN A 103 21.19 3.55 -0.53
N HIS A 104 22.39 3.57 -1.06
CA HIS A 104 23.29 4.72 -0.91
C HIS A 104 22.61 6.01 -1.41
N GLY A 105 22.60 7.06 -0.59
CA GLY A 105 21.94 8.33 -0.89
C GLY A 105 20.43 8.37 -0.57
N ASN A 106 19.86 7.26 -0.10
CA ASN A 106 18.49 7.21 0.40
C ASN A 106 18.45 7.47 1.91
N TYR A 107 17.24 7.64 2.43
CA TYR A 107 17.00 7.91 3.86
C TYR A 107 16.07 6.87 4.46
N VAL A 108 16.38 6.42 5.67
CA VAL A 108 15.44 5.66 6.51
C VAL A 108 14.52 6.67 7.17
N ILE A 109 13.22 6.54 6.97
CA ILE A 109 12.22 7.53 7.39
C ILE A 109 10.98 6.87 8.04
N SER A 110 10.16 7.67 8.71
CA SER A 110 8.74 7.41 8.86
C SER A 110 7.97 8.12 7.74
N LEU A 111 7.32 7.36 6.87
CA LEU A 111 6.53 7.97 5.80
C LEU A 111 5.31 8.72 6.35
N ALA A 112 4.77 8.31 7.49
CA ALA A 112 3.71 9.04 8.18
C ALA A 112 4.15 10.46 8.56
N ASN A 113 5.37 10.61 9.10
CA ASN A 113 5.92 11.93 9.44
C ASN A 113 6.19 12.79 8.20
N VAL A 114 6.70 12.18 7.12
CA VAL A 114 6.88 12.89 5.83
C VAL A 114 5.54 13.37 5.28
N VAL A 115 4.49 12.57 5.39
CA VAL A 115 3.13 12.94 4.95
C VAL A 115 2.56 14.09 5.79
N ARG A 116 2.74 14.08 7.11
CA ARG A 116 2.34 15.20 7.98
C ARG A 116 3.05 16.49 7.59
N TRP A 117 4.35 16.40 7.34
CA TRP A 117 5.15 17.57 6.90
C TRP A 117 4.71 18.06 5.51
N LEU A 118 4.47 17.17 4.53
CA LEU A 118 3.91 17.54 3.23
C LEU A 118 2.53 18.21 3.36
N GLY A 119 1.71 17.75 4.30
CA GLY A 119 0.43 18.38 4.61
C GLY A 119 0.59 19.82 5.05
N GLN A 120 1.53 20.09 5.96
CA GLN A 120 1.85 21.45 6.41
C GLN A 120 2.32 22.33 5.25
N GLN A 121 3.15 21.79 4.33
CA GLN A 121 3.57 22.53 3.14
C GLN A 121 2.39 22.84 2.21
N ALA A 122 1.48 21.89 2.03
CA ALA A 122 0.28 22.08 1.21
C ALA A 122 -0.66 23.15 1.80
N GLU A 123 -0.93 23.08 3.11
CA GLU A 123 -1.75 24.08 3.83
C GLU A 123 -1.13 25.49 3.76
N ALA A 124 0.20 25.59 3.91
CA ALA A 124 0.92 26.87 3.78
C ALA A 124 0.76 27.49 2.39
N LEU A 125 0.53 26.69 1.35
CA LEU A 125 0.25 27.14 -0.02
C LEU A 125 -1.25 27.39 -0.27
N GLY A 126 -2.12 27.23 0.74
CA GLY A 126 -3.56 27.45 0.64
C GLY A 126 -4.32 26.26 0.02
N VAL A 127 -3.87 25.03 0.24
CA VAL A 127 -4.63 23.82 -0.03
C VAL A 127 -5.60 23.58 1.12
N GLU A 128 -6.86 23.29 0.81
CA GLU A 128 -7.83 22.86 1.82
C GLU A 128 -7.72 21.36 2.03
N ILE A 129 -7.45 20.93 3.26
CA ILE A 129 -7.32 19.51 3.61
C ILE A 129 -8.42 19.13 4.59
N PHE A 130 -9.16 18.07 4.28
CA PHE A 130 -10.26 17.56 5.10
C PHE A 130 -9.94 16.17 5.63
N PRO A 131 -9.27 16.05 6.79
CA PRO A 131 -9.10 14.79 7.50
C PRO A 131 -10.44 14.32 8.09
N GLY A 132 -10.67 13.01 8.14
CA GLY A 132 -11.91 12.43 8.64
C GLY A 132 -13.05 12.42 7.62
N PHE A 133 -12.80 12.85 6.37
CA PHE A 133 -13.82 12.86 5.30
C PHE A 133 -13.45 11.88 4.17
N PRO A 134 -13.97 10.65 4.22
CA PRO A 134 -13.72 9.67 3.17
C PRO A 134 -14.55 9.96 1.93
N ALA A 135 -13.94 9.98 0.75
CA ALA A 135 -14.69 9.91 -0.48
C ALA A 135 -15.34 8.52 -0.60
N ALA A 136 -16.65 8.46 -0.68
CA ALA A 136 -17.44 7.23 -0.70
C ALA A 136 -18.06 6.94 -2.07
N GLU A 137 -18.37 7.98 -2.84
CA GLU A 137 -19.06 7.88 -4.13
C GLU A 137 -18.42 8.79 -5.17
N ILE A 138 -18.43 8.34 -6.42
CA ILE A 138 -17.98 9.13 -7.57
C ILE A 138 -19.21 9.78 -8.22
N LEU A 139 -19.16 11.08 -8.40
CA LEU A 139 -20.20 11.84 -9.09
C LEU A 139 -19.85 11.96 -10.58
N TYR A 140 -20.86 11.86 -11.44
CA TYR A 140 -20.71 11.93 -12.88
C TYR A 140 -21.58 13.03 -13.49
N HIS A 141 -21.09 13.62 -14.58
CA HIS A 141 -21.91 14.41 -15.50
C HIS A 141 -22.80 13.49 -16.35
N GLU A 142 -23.77 14.07 -17.05
CA GLU A 142 -24.66 13.32 -17.94
C GLU A 142 -23.92 12.60 -19.09
N ASP A 143 -22.80 13.16 -19.54
CA ASP A 143 -21.94 12.55 -20.56
C ASP A 143 -21.05 11.42 -20.03
N GLY A 144 -21.15 11.14 -18.73
CA GLY A 144 -20.40 10.09 -18.05
C GLY A 144 -19.00 10.49 -17.59
N SER A 145 -18.55 11.73 -17.81
CA SER A 145 -17.30 12.23 -17.25
C SER A 145 -17.41 12.43 -15.73
N VAL A 146 -16.28 12.34 -15.00
CA VAL A 146 -16.25 12.54 -13.56
C VAL A 146 -16.49 14.01 -13.24
N LYS A 147 -17.50 14.27 -12.38
CA LYS A 147 -17.89 15.59 -11.89
C LYS A 147 -17.23 15.93 -10.54
N GLY A 148 -16.83 14.91 -9.79
CA GLY A 148 -16.30 15.04 -8.44
C GLY A 148 -16.56 13.78 -7.61
N VAL A 149 -16.64 13.96 -6.30
CA VAL A 149 -16.92 12.89 -5.35
C VAL A 149 -17.89 13.36 -4.26
N ALA A 150 -18.58 12.39 -3.64
CA ALA A 150 -19.33 12.63 -2.42
C ALA A 150 -18.63 11.94 -1.24
N THR A 151 -18.62 12.59 -0.08
CA THR A 151 -18.19 11.97 1.16
C THR A 151 -19.29 11.03 1.67
N GLY A 152 -18.90 10.02 2.48
CA GLY A 152 -19.87 9.13 3.13
C GLY A 152 -20.72 9.84 4.18
N ASN A 153 -21.92 9.33 4.42
CA ASN A 153 -22.72 9.72 5.57
C ASN A 153 -22.01 9.30 6.86
N MET A 154 -22.16 10.10 7.92
CA MET A 154 -21.63 9.81 9.24
C MET A 154 -22.79 9.59 10.23
N GLY A 155 -22.54 8.87 11.32
CA GLY A 155 -23.56 8.59 12.34
C GLY A 155 -24.61 7.57 11.90
N MET A 156 -24.31 6.73 10.91
CA MET A 156 -25.18 5.63 10.48
C MET A 156 -25.12 4.48 11.50
N LYS A 157 -26.26 3.84 11.76
CA LYS A 157 -26.30 2.60 12.56
C LYS A 157 -25.92 1.38 11.72
N ARG A 158 -25.65 0.27 12.42
CA ARG A 158 -25.28 -1.00 11.79
C ARG A 158 -26.31 -1.54 10.79
N ASP A 159 -27.60 -1.24 11.00
CA ASP A 159 -28.69 -1.62 10.11
C ASP A 159 -28.83 -0.69 8.89
N GLY A 160 -28.02 0.36 8.79
CA GLY A 160 -28.05 1.34 7.71
C GLY A 160 -29.04 2.50 7.96
N GLU A 161 -29.70 2.57 9.12
CA GLU A 161 -30.58 3.67 9.49
C GLU A 161 -29.79 4.85 10.10
N PRO A 162 -30.27 6.09 9.96
CA PRO A 162 -29.66 7.23 10.63
C PRO A 162 -29.65 7.09 12.15
N GLY A 163 -28.50 7.36 12.78
CA GLY A 163 -28.34 7.43 14.23
C GLY A 163 -28.56 8.84 14.78
N PRO A 164 -28.40 9.04 16.11
CA PRO A 164 -28.57 10.35 16.75
C PRO A 164 -27.58 11.42 16.27
N GLU A 165 -26.40 10.98 15.81
CA GLU A 165 -25.31 11.85 15.33
C GLU A 165 -25.22 11.86 13.79
N PHE A 166 -26.30 11.51 13.12
CA PHE A 166 -26.33 11.42 11.66
C PHE A 166 -25.99 12.77 11.02
N GLN A 167 -25.05 12.70 10.07
CA GLN A 167 -24.69 13.81 9.21
C GLN A 167 -24.65 13.33 7.77
N LEU A 168 -25.33 14.06 6.89
CA LEU A 168 -25.33 13.79 5.46
C LEU A 168 -23.95 14.09 4.88
N GLY A 169 -23.45 13.21 4.00
CA GLY A 169 -22.25 13.46 3.22
C GLY A 169 -22.36 14.69 2.33
N MET A 170 -21.23 15.23 1.94
CA MET A 170 -21.14 16.42 1.10
C MET A 170 -20.67 16.06 -0.31
N GLU A 171 -21.22 16.73 -1.30
CA GLU A 171 -20.72 16.69 -2.67
C GLU A 171 -19.60 17.72 -2.87
N LEU A 172 -18.48 17.27 -3.43
CA LEU A 172 -17.37 18.09 -3.87
C LEU A 172 -17.26 17.97 -5.38
N HIS A 173 -17.60 19.03 -6.08
CA HIS A 173 -17.51 19.12 -7.53
C HIS A 173 -16.16 19.68 -7.93
N ALA A 174 -15.61 19.20 -9.04
CA ALA A 174 -14.30 19.62 -9.52
C ALA A 174 -14.24 19.64 -11.05
N LYS A 175 -13.36 20.48 -11.59
CA LYS A 175 -13.00 20.41 -13.01
C LYS A 175 -12.23 19.14 -13.32
N TYR A 176 -11.36 18.71 -12.38
CA TYR A 176 -10.64 17.42 -12.42
C TYR A 176 -10.56 16.80 -11.02
N THR A 177 -10.64 15.48 -10.97
CA THR A 177 -10.52 14.70 -9.72
C THR A 177 -9.36 13.71 -9.81
N PHE A 178 -8.45 13.76 -8.84
CA PHE A 178 -7.35 12.80 -8.75
C PHE A 178 -7.62 11.75 -7.68
N PHE A 179 -7.45 10.48 -8.04
CA PHE A 179 -7.61 9.36 -7.14
C PHE A 179 -6.23 8.86 -6.72
N ALA A 180 -5.91 9.06 -5.46
CA ALA A 180 -4.64 8.76 -4.80
C ALA A 180 -4.85 7.85 -3.58
N GLU A 181 -5.80 6.90 -3.66
CA GLU A 181 -6.27 6.07 -2.55
C GLU A 181 -5.24 5.01 -2.07
N GLY A 182 -4.09 4.95 -2.72
CA GLY A 182 -3.05 3.97 -2.44
C GLY A 182 -3.36 2.58 -3.01
N SER A 183 -2.73 1.54 -2.47
CA SER A 183 -2.93 0.19 -2.97
C SER A 183 -4.39 -0.25 -2.87
N ARG A 184 -4.96 -0.67 -3.99
CA ARG A 184 -6.34 -1.17 -4.07
C ARG A 184 -7.38 -0.12 -3.67
N GLY A 185 -7.37 1.07 -4.28
CA GLY A 185 -8.39 2.11 -4.09
C GLY A 185 -9.79 1.59 -4.38
N HIS A 186 -10.78 1.89 -3.55
CA HIS A 186 -12.13 1.37 -3.77
C HIS A 186 -12.87 2.13 -4.87
N LEU A 187 -12.64 3.44 -4.99
CA LEU A 187 -13.16 4.26 -6.09
C LEU A 187 -12.32 4.05 -7.36
N GLY A 188 -10.99 3.97 -7.24
CA GLY A 188 -10.10 3.65 -8.35
C GLY A 188 -10.51 2.36 -9.07
N ARG A 189 -10.92 1.32 -8.32
CA ARG A 189 -11.45 0.08 -8.91
C ARG A 189 -12.74 0.26 -9.70
N GLN A 190 -13.66 1.10 -9.21
CA GLN A 190 -14.91 1.42 -9.92
C GLN A 190 -14.60 2.15 -11.24
N LEU A 191 -13.66 3.09 -11.22
CA LEU A 191 -13.19 3.80 -12.43
C LEU A 191 -12.52 2.85 -13.42
N MET A 192 -11.64 1.95 -12.93
CA MET A 192 -11.00 0.94 -13.77
C MET A 192 -12.02 0.05 -14.48
N ALA A 193 -13.10 -0.33 -13.79
CA ALA A 193 -14.18 -1.13 -14.37
C ALA A 193 -15.04 -0.31 -15.35
N LYS A 194 -15.47 0.90 -14.95
CA LYS A 194 -16.34 1.77 -15.76
C LYS A 194 -15.71 2.16 -17.09
N TYR A 195 -14.45 2.57 -17.07
CA TYR A 195 -13.74 3.06 -18.25
C TYR A 195 -12.83 2.01 -18.90
N GLU A 196 -12.93 0.73 -18.48
CA GLU A 196 -12.08 -0.38 -18.99
C GLU A 196 -10.58 -0.07 -18.96
N LEU A 197 -10.10 0.64 -17.90
CA LEU A 197 -8.72 1.15 -17.87
C LEU A 197 -7.65 0.04 -17.88
N ASN A 198 -8.00 -1.18 -17.45
CA ASN A 198 -7.13 -2.36 -17.44
C ASN A 198 -7.16 -3.16 -18.75
N LYS A 199 -7.89 -2.73 -19.77
CA LYS A 199 -8.00 -3.48 -21.03
C LYS A 199 -6.65 -3.63 -21.72
N GLY A 200 -6.25 -4.87 -21.97
CA GLY A 200 -4.97 -5.20 -22.59
C GLY A 200 -3.75 -5.05 -21.68
N LYS A 201 -3.95 -4.94 -20.36
CA LYS A 201 -2.90 -4.90 -19.35
C LYS A 201 -2.80 -6.24 -18.63
N ASP A 202 -1.64 -6.52 -18.03
CA ASP A 202 -1.47 -7.66 -17.16
C ASP A 202 -2.33 -7.48 -15.90
N PRO A 203 -2.81 -8.57 -15.26
CA PRO A 203 -3.42 -8.48 -13.94
C PRO A 203 -2.49 -7.81 -12.94
N GLN A 204 -3.01 -6.90 -12.12
CA GLN A 204 -2.24 -6.35 -11.00
C GLN A 204 -1.97 -7.45 -9.97
N THR A 205 -0.75 -7.51 -9.48
CA THR A 205 -0.35 -8.40 -8.39
C THR A 205 -0.03 -7.60 -7.15
N TYR A 206 -0.19 -8.23 -5.99
CA TYR A 206 -0.01 -7.57 -4.71
C TYR A 206 0.85 -8.39 -3.75
N GLY A 207 1.40 -7.73 -2.76
CA GLY A 207 1.92 -8.33 -1.56
C GLY A 207 1.17 -7.80 -0.33
N ILE A 208 1.13 -8.58 0.73
CA ILE A 208 0.80 -8.08 2.06
C ILE A 208 2.11 -7.77 2.80
N GLY A 209 2.28 -6.51 3.17
CA GLY A 209 3.34 -6.06 4.07
C GLY A 209 2.82 -5.98 5.49
N ILE A 210 3.49 -6.66 6.40
CA ILE A 210 3.23 -6.63 7.84
C ILE A 210 4.45 -6.02 8.50
N LYS A 211 4.25 -5.05 9.39
CA LYS A 211 5.32 -4.27 10.01
C LYS A 211 5.11 -4.15 11.51
N GLU A 212 6.22 -4.22 12.24
CA GLU A 212 6.30 -3.82 13.63
C GLU A 212 7.36 -2.73 13.79
N LEU A 213 7.13 -1.83 14.74
CA LEU A 213 8.11 -0.87 15.22
C LEU A 213 8.56 -1.29 16.61
N TRP A 214 9.87 -1.35 16.80
CA TRP A 214 10.49 -1.76 18.05
C TRP A 214 11.41 -0.67 18.58
N GLU A 215 11.42 -0.49 19.87
CA GLU A 215 12.48 0.21 20.61
C GLU A 215 13.47 -0.83 21.13
N ILE A 216 14.74 -0.69 20.77
CA ILE A 216 15.77 -1.69 21.05
C ILE A 216 16.88 -1.14 21.94
N ASP A 217 17.72 -2.03 22.47
CA ASP A 217 18.90 -1.66 23.22
C ASP A 217 19.81 -0.73 22.37
N PRO A 218 20.18 0.47 22.88
CA PRO A 218 21.08 1.39 22.19
C PRO A 218 22.41 0.75 21.75
N ALA A 219 22.92 -0.24 22.50
CA ALA A 219 24.14 -0.95 22.14
C ALA A 219 24.03 -1.82 20.87
N ARG A 220 22.80 -2.14 20.45
CA ARG A 220 22.49 -2.90 19.23
C ARG A 220 21.98 -2.03 18.10
N HIS A 221 21.76 -0.75 18.36
CA HIS A 221 21.22 0.18 17.39
C HIS A 221 22.32 0.76 16.49
N GLN A 222 22.07 0.77 15.16
CA GLN A 222 22.98 1.29 14.14
C GLN A 222 22.20 2.19 13.18
N PRO A 223 22.06 3.50 13.46
CA PRO A 223 21.25 4.39 12.62
C PRO A 223 21.64 4.31 11.13
N GLY A 224 20.65 4.12 10.26
CA GLY A 224 20.85 4.01 8.82
C GLY A 224 21.23 2.61 8.33
N LEU A 225 21.32 1.59 9.20
CA LEU A 225 21.48 0.20 8.77
C LEU A 225 20.19 -0.29 8.12
N VAL A 226 20.31 -0.86 6.92
CA VAL A 226 19.24 -1.45 6.11
C VAL A 226 19.57 -2.92 5.88
N ILE A 227 18.65 -3.81 6.26
CA ILE A 227 18.79 -5.25 6.03
C ILE A 227 17.56 -5.73 5.25
N HIS A 228 17.79 -6.37 4.11
CA HIS A 228 16.77 -7.10 3.38
C HIS A 228 17.06 -8.60 3.46
N THR A 229 16.00 -9.43 3.58
CA THR A 229 16.20 -10.88 3.55
C THR A 229 15.22 -11.56 2.59
N ALA A 230 15.62 -12.70 2.06
CA ALA A 230 14.77 -13.61 1.29
C ALA A 230 15.02 -15.06 1.74
N GLY A 231 14.09 -15.97 1.39
CA GLY A 231 14.16 -17.38 1.75
C GLY A 231 13.31 -17.72 2.96
N TRP A 232 13.87 -18.47 3.92
CA TRP A 232 13.13 -18.89 5.10
C TRP A 232 12.46 -17.71 5.82
N PRO A 233 11.23 -17.84 6.34
CA PRO A 233 10.41 -19.07 6.46
C PRO A 233 9.55 -19.43 5.24
N LEU A 234 9.49 -18.60 4.19
CA LEU A 234 8.67 -18.89 3.02
C LEU A 234 9.26 -20.06 2.20
N PRO A 235 8.39 -20.92 1.63
CA PRO A 235 8.83 -21.93 0.68
C PRO A 235 9.29 -21.29 -0.64
N ASN A 236 10.08 -22.04 -1.43
CA ASN A 236 10.67 -21.54 -2.68
C ASN A 236 9.66 -20.98 -3.71
N ASP A 237 8.43 -21.48 -3.70
CA ASP A 237 7.36 -21.11 -4.63
C ASP A 237 6.52 -19.92 -4.17
N THR A 238 6.82 -19.37 -3.00
CA THR A 238 6.13 -18.21 -2.44
C THR A 238 7.04 -17.00 -2.44
N TYR A 239 6.70 -15.99 -3.26
CA TYR A 239 7.44 -14.73 -3.30
C TYR A 239 7.26 -13.94 -2.01
N GLY A 240 8.35 -13.41 -1.51
CA GLY A 240 8.35 -12.56 -0.32
C GLY A 240 9.73 -12.33 0.25
N GLY A 241 9.77 -11.69 1.38
CA GLY A 241 11.00 -11.38 2.11
C GLY A 241 10.76 -10.36 3.21
N SER A 242 11.83 -9.99 3.88
CA SER A 242 11.75 -9.03 4.98
C SER A 242 12.57 -7.78 4.73
N PHE A 243 12.27 -6.80 5.55
CA PHE A 243 13.11 -5.63 5.77
C PHE A 243 13.31 -5.39 7.27
N LEU A 244 14.48 -4.86 7.63
CA LEU A 244 14.80 -4.40 8.97
C LEU A 244 15.63 -3.14 8.84
N TYR A 245 15.12 -2.03 9.37
CA TYR A 245 15.68 -0.69 9.20
C TYR A 245 15.87 -0.01 10.55
N HIS A 246 17.06 0.50 10.80
CA HIS A 246 17.36 1.27 11.99
C HIS A 246 17.07 2.75 11.77
N LEU A 247 16.02 3.25 12.42
CA LEU A 247 15.58 4.63 12.40
C LEU A 247 16.33 5.48 13.45
N GLU A 248 15.76 6.63 13.78
CA GLU A 248 16.17 7.46 14.91
C GLU A 248 15.74 6.87 16.26
N ASN A 249 16.24 7.42 17.36
CA ASN A 249 15.77 7.18 18.72
C ASN A 249 15.75 5.70 19.15
N ASN A 250 16.75 4.92 18.75
CA ASN A 250 16.86 3.48 19.02
C ASN A 250 15.67 2.66 18.49
N GLN A 251 14.96 3.17 17.47
CA GLN A 251 13.86 2.47 16.86
C GLN A 251 14.30 1.64 15.67
N VAL A 252 13.68 0.47 15.54
CA VAL A 252 13.87 -0.43 14.40
C VAL A 252 12.51 -0.77 13.81
N ALA A 253 12.35 -0.50 12.53
CA ALA A 253 11.23 -0.99 11.75
C ALA A 253 11.57 -2.36 11.19
N VAL A 254 10.80 -3.37 11.53
CA VAL A 254 10.90 -4.70 10.94
C VAL A 254 9.60 -5.06 10.25
N GLY A 255 9.69 -5.60 9.05
CA GLY A 255 8.52 -6.02 8.31
C GLY A 255 8.77 -7.23 7.43
N TYR A 256 7.67 -7.85 7.06
CA TYR A 256 7.65 -9.04 6.23
C TYR A 256 6.62 -8.88 5.12
N VAL A 257 7.04 -9.13 3.90
CA VAL A 257 6.16 -9.05 2.73
C VAL A 257 5.93 -10.45 2.18
N VAL A 258 4.66 -10.81 1.99
CA VAL A 258 4.27 -12.06 1.32
C VAL A 258 3.47 -11.72 0.07
N GLY A 259 3.92 -12.19 -1.09
CA GLY A 259 3.20 -12.03 -2.35
C GLY A 259 1.87 -12.79 -2.31
N LEU A 260 0.77 -12.13 -2.64
CA LEU A 260 -0.57 -12.72 -2.52
C LEU A 260 -0.90 -13.78 -3.60
N SER A 261 0.02 -14.02 -4.52
CA SER A 261 -0.06 -15.12 -5.50
C SER A 261 0.26 -16.51 -4.93
N TYR A 262 0.51 -16.66 -3.62
CA TYR A 262 0.75 -17.96 -3.00
C TYR A 262 -0.44 -18.91 -3.15
N GLN A 263 -0.15 -20.23 -3.19
CA GLN A 263 -1.12 -21.27 -3.56
C GLN A 263 -1.72 -22.02 -2.36
N ASN A 264 -0.98 -22.11 -1.25
CA ASN A 264 -1.38 -22.90 -0.09
C ASN A 264 -2.36 -22.13 0.81
N PRO A 265 -3.64 -22.55 0.96
CA PRO A 265 -4.62 -21.84 1.78
C PRO A 265 -4.33 -21.92 3.29
N TYR A 266 -3.41 -22.78 3.72
CA TYR A 266 -2.99 -22.88 5.12
C TYR A 266 -1.88 -21.90 5.49
N LEU A 267 -1.28 -21.18 4.51
CA LEU A 267 -0.26 -20.20 4.79
C LEU A 267 -0.87 -18.96 5.45
N SER A 268 -0.27 -18.54 6.57
CA SER A 268 -0.62 -17.31 7.27
C SER A 268 0.53 -16.32 7.18
N PRO A 269 0.41 -15.22 6.42
CA PRO A 269 1.45 -14.20 6.33
C PRO A 269 1.87 -13.64 7.70
N TYR A 270 0.90 -13.51 8.62
CA TYR A 270 1.17 -13.06 9.98
C TYR A 270 2.09 -14.02 10.74
N GLU A 271 1.77 -15.32 10.71
CA GLU A 271 2.55 -16.33 11.42
C GLU A 271 3.94 -16.54 10.78
N GLU A 272 4.06 -16.40 9.45
CA GLU A 272 5.38 -16.42 8.79
C GLU A 272 6.25 -15.24 9.24
N PHE A 273 5.67 -14.06 9.45
CA PHE A 273 6.38 -12.93 10.03
C PHE A 273 6.82 -13.20 11.48
N GLN A 274 5.95 -13.82 12.30
CA GLN A 274 6.34 -14.18 13.67
C GLN A 274 7.51 -15.19 13.67
N ARG A 275 7.46 -16.21 12.80
CA ARG A 275 8.55 -17.18 12.62
C ARG A 275 9.85 -16.49 12.20
N TYR A 276 9.79 -15.58 11.22
CA TYR A 276 10.95 -14.86 10.73
C TYR A 276 11.75 -14.19 11.87
N LYS A 277 11.08 -13.56 12.83
CA LYS A 277 11.74 -12.89 13.95
C LYS A 277 12.54 -13.85 14.85
N THR A 278 12.23 -15.14 14.85
CA THR A 278 12.95 -16.15 15.66
C THR A 278 14.25 -16.62 15.03
N HIS A 279 14.53 -16.24 13.77
CA HIS A 279 15.74 -16.67 13.07
C HIS A 279 17.01 -16.22 13.80
N PRO A 280 18.05 -17.09 13.95
CA PRO A 280 19.28 -16.76 14.71
C PRO A 280 19.99 -15.47 14.27
N ALA A 281 19.98 -15.14 12.98
CA ALA A 281 20.60 -13.91 12.46
C ALA A 281 19.74 -12.64 12.70
N ILE A 282 18.49 -12.79 13.14
CA ILE A 282 17.52 -11.70 13.26
C ILE A 282 17.13 -11.43 14.71
N ARG A 283 16.85 -12.49 15.49
CA ARG A 283 16.33 -12.38 16.85
C ARG A 283 17.14 -11.46 17.77
N GLY A 284 18.47 -11.46 17.59
CA GLY A 284 19.39 -10.68 18.41
C GLY A 284 19.15 -9.17 18.38
N PHE A 285 18.51 -8.63 17.33
CA PHE A 285 18.17 -7.21 17.29
C PHE A 285 17.04 -6.85 18.28
N PHE A 286 16.14 -7.78 18.58
CA PHE A 286 14.91 -7.53 19.34
C PHE A 286 14.99 -8.02 20.79
N GLU A 287 15.97 -8.86 21.15
CA GLU A 287 16.10 -9.39 22.52
C GLU A 287 16.28 -8.27 23.53
N GLY A 288 15.38 -8.20 24.52
CA GLY A 288 15.33 -7.12 25.51
C GLY A 288 14.64 -5.84 25.03
N GLY A 289 14.27 -5.76 23.76
CA GLY A 289 13.54 -4.63 23.19
C GLY A 289 12.04 -4.65 23.49
N LYS A 290 11.36 -3.58 23.16
CA LYS A 290 9.91 -3.39 23.32
C LYS A 290 9.26 -3.13 21.97
N ARG A 291 8.26 -3.92 21.61
CA ARG A 291 7.41 -3.67 20.46
C ARG A 291 6.44 -2.52 20.78
N ILE A 292 6.44 -1.47 19.97
CA ILE A 292 5.67 -0.24 20.22
C ILE A 292 4.53 -0.01 19.23
N SER A 293 4.59 -0.58 18.02
CA SER A 293 3.50 -0.48 17.06
C SER A 293 3.46 -1.70 16.14
N TYR A 294 2.31 -1.91 15.52
CA TYR A 294 2.02 -2.98 14.56
C TYR A 294 1.09 -2.47 13.47
N GLY A 295 1.30 -2.90 12.25
CA GLY A 295 0.39 -2.61 11.16
C GLY A 295 0.55 -3.55 9.98
N ALA A 296 -0.41 -3.49 9.06
CA ALA A 296 -0.37 -4.24 7.82
C ALA A 296 -1.01 -3.45 6.68
N ARG A 297 -0.45 -3.60 5.46
CA ARG A 297 -0.98 -2.97 4.26
C ARG A 297 -0.66 -3.77 3.01
N SER A 298 -1.60 -3.80 2.06
CA SER A 298 -1.31 -4.33 0.72
C SER A 298 -0.38 -3.39 -0.03
N ILE A 299 0.43 -3.96 -0.91
CA ILE A 299 1.42 -3.27 -1.73
C ILE A 299 1.22 -3.74 -3.17
N THR A 300 1.12 -2.82 -4.12
CA THR A 300 1.09 -3.16 -5.56
C THR A 300 2.42 -3.71 -6.01
N ALA A 301 2.43 -4.73 -6.84
CA ALA A 301 3.66 -5.41 -7.26
C ALA A 301 3.68 -5.83 -8.75
N GLY A 302 2.68 -5.44 -9.55
CA GLY A 302 2.55 -5.84 -10.95
C GLY A 302 3.58 -5.18 -11.88
N GLY A 303 4.08 -4.00 -11.52
CA GLY A 303 5.04 -3.25 -12.34
C GLY A 303 4.43 -2.60 -13.59
N LEU A 304 5.31 -2.25 -14.55
CA LEU A 304 4.93 -1.47 -15.72
C LEU A 304 3.81 -2.11 -16.57
N GLN A 305 3.82 -3.43 -16.71
CA GLN A 305 2.85 -4.17 -17.54
C GLN A 305 1.43 -4.13 -16.98
N SER A 306 1.30 -3.93 -15.65
CA SER A 306 0.02 -3.90 -14.93
C SER A 306 -0.52 -2.48 -14.71
N LEU A 307 0.18 -1.44 -15.19
CA LEU A 307 -0.33 -0.08 -15.09
C LEU A 307 -1.57 0.08 -15.98
N PRO A 308 -2.70 0.56 -15.43
CA PRO A 308 -3.89 0.86 -16.22
C PRO A 308 -3.66 2.07 -17.13
N LYS A 309 -4.60 2.37 -18.02
CA LYS A 309 -4.73 3.72 -18.55
C LYS A 309 -4.99 4.65 -17.36
N THR A 310 -4.11 5.61 -17.15
CA THR A 310 -4.11 6.42 -15.92
C THR A 310 -5.08 7.60 -15.95
N VAL A 311 -5.65 7.91 -17.12
CA VAL A 311 -6.55 9.05 -17.33
C VAL A 311 -7.88 8.59 -17.89
N PHE A 312 -8.92 9.33 -17.54
CA PHE A 312 -10.29 9.17 -17.99
C PHE A 312 -10.97 10.55 -17.99
N PRO A 313 -12.14 10.73 -18.63
CA PRO A 313 -12.82 12.01 -18.64
C PRO A 313 -13.10 12.55 -17.22
N GLY A 314 -12.52 13.70 -16.90
CA GLY A 314 -12.66 14.38 -15.61
C GLY A 314 -11.68 13.94 -14.53
N GLY A 315 -10.65 13.09 -14.83
CA GLY A 315 -9.73 12.74 -13.76
C GLY A 315 -8.55 11.84 -14.13
N ALA A 316 -7.81 11.47 -13.08
CA ALA A 316 -6.65 10.59 -13.19
C ALA A 316 -6.45 9.70 -11.96
N LEU A 317 -5.87 8.51 -12.17
CA LEU A 317 -5.31 7.65 -11.13
C LEU A 317 -3.83 7.98 -10.95
N ILE A 318 -3.40 8.20 -9.71
CA ILE A 318 -2.00 8.54 -9.38
C ILE A 318 -1.44 7.66 -8.27
N GLY A 319 -0.13 7.58 -8.16
CA GLY A 319 0.55 6.82 -7.13
C GLY A 319 0.25 5.31 -7.17
N CYS A 320 0.13 4.69 -6.00
CA CYS A 320 -0.14 3.26 -5.89
C CYS A 320 -1.59 2.88 -6.25
N ASP A 321 -2.50 3.82 -6.42
CA ASP A 321 -3.84 3.54 -6.91
C ASP A 321 -3.78 3.05 -8.37
N ALA A 322 -2.94 3.66 -9.19
CA ALA A 322 -2.61 3.16 -10.52
C ALA A 322 -1.57 2.00 -10.48
N GLY A 323 -0.83 1.82 -9.40
CA GLY A 323 0.19 0.79 -9.29
C GLY A 323 1.64 1.25 -9.53
N PHE A 324 1.92 2.54 -9.46
CA PHE A 324 3.26 3.10 -9.61
C PHE A 324 4.15 2.78 -8.40
N LEU A 325 4.65 1.56 -8.34
CA LEU A 325 5.60 1.10 -7.34
C LEU A 325 6.68 0.26 -8.00
N ASN A 326 7.94 0.51 -7.69
CA ASN A 326 9.04 -0.30 -8.19
C ASN A 326 9.34 -1.45 -7.21
N THR A 327 8.84 -2.62 -7.54
CA THR A 327 8.99 -3.83 -6.72
C THR A 327 10.45 -4.27 -6.59
N SER A 328 11.28 -4.08 -7.63
CA SER A 328 12.70 -4.45 -7.59
C SER A 328 13.52 -3.57 -6.63
N ARG A 329 13.08 -2.33 -6.41
CA ARG A 329 13.68 -1.40 -5.45
C ARG A 329 13.04 -1.45 -4.07
N ILE A 330 11.88 -2.13 -3.93
CA ILE A 330 11.08 -2.12 -2.69
C ILE A 330 10.70 -0.67 -2.31
N LYS A 331 10.45 0.18 -3.30
CA LYS A 331 10.19 1.62 -3.12
C LYS A 331 9.04 2.09 -4.00
N GLY A 332 8.17 2.93 -3.40
CA GLY A 332 7.03 3.51 -4.08
C GLY A 332 6.82 5.00 -3.80
N SER A 333 7.40 5.53 -2.70
CA SER A 333 7.15 6.92 -2.27
C SER A 333 7.61 7.94 -3.30
N HIS A 334 8.81 7.79 -3.87
CA HIS A 334 9.33 8.65 -4.92
C HIS A 334 8.50 8.58 -6.21
N ALA A 335 8.00 7.38 -6.55
CA ALA A 335 7.11 7.21 -7.70
C ALA A 335 5.74 7.88 -7.47
N ALA A 336 5.21 7.75 -6.26
CA ALA A 336 3.96 8.40 -5.86
C ALA A 336 4.07 9.94 -5.95
N ILE A 337 5.14 10.52 -5.42
CA ILE A 337 5.43 11.97 -5.52
C ILE A 337 5.54 12.39 -6.99
N LYS A 338 6.35 11.67 -7.79
CA LYS A 338 6.56 12.02 -9.21
C LYS A 338 5.27 11.98 -10.01
N THR A 339 4.45 10.96 -9.83
CA THR A 339 3.16 10.87 -10.55
C THR A 339 2.17 11.93 -10.13
N GLY A 340 2.15 12.32 -8.86
CA GLY A 340 1.39 13.46 -8.38
C GLY A 340 1.78 14.76 -9.08
N MET A 341 3.08 15.03 -9.19
CA MET A 341 3.61 16.20 -9.91
C MET A 341 3.18 16.21 -11.38
N LEU A 342 3.38 15.09 -12.09
CA LEU A 342 3.06 14.99 -13.52
C LEU A 342 1.56 15.16 -13.80
N ALA A 343 0.69 14.63 -12.95
CA ALA A 343 -0.75 14.83 -13.04
C ALA A 343 -1.15 16.28 -12.78
N ALA A 344 -0.51 16.91 -11.78
CA ALA A 344 -0.70 18.33 -11.46
C ALA A 344 -0.32 19.24 -12.64
N GLU A 345 0.83 18.98 -13.27
CA GLU A 345 1.30 19.74 -14.44
C GLU A 345 0.32 19.60 -15.61
N ALA A 346 -0.22 18.40 -15.84
CA ALA A 346 -1.23 18.16 -16.87
C ALA A 346 -2.55 18.88 -16.60
N ALA A 347 -3.04 18.83 -15.37
CA ALA A 347 -4.27 19.53 -14.98
C ALA A 347 -4.10 21.05 -15.02
N PHE A 348 -2.96 21.57 -14.55
CA PHE A 348 -2.69 23.00 -14.60
C PHE A 348 -2.69 23.53 -16.03
N ALA A 349 -2.03 22.81 -16.96
CA ALA A 349 -2.04 23.17 -18.37
C ALA A 349 -3.48 23.20 -18.95
N ALA A 350 -4.29 22.18 -18.64
CA ALA A 350 -5.68 22.11 -19.07
C ALA A 350 -6.54 23.27 -18.49
N LEU A 351 -6.38 23.56 -17.19
CA LEU A 351 -7.07 24.68 -16.53
C LEU A 351 -6.70 26.04 -17.14
N SER A 352 -5.41 26.23 -17.47
CA SER A 352 -4.93 27.44 -18.14
C SER A 352 -5.51 27.63 -19.55
N GLU A 353 -5.89 26.54 -20.20
CA GLU A 353 -6.61 26.52 -21.49
C GLU A 353 -8.14 26.57 -21.32
N SER A 354 -8.64 26.79 -20.11
CA SER A 354 -10.06 26.75 -19.75
C SER A 354 -10.77 25.42 -20.06
N ARG A 355 -10.01 24.32 -20.11
CA ARG A 355 -10.54 22.96 -20.26
C ARG A 355 -11.01 22.40 -18.92
N LYS A 356 -12.00 21.52 -18.97
CA LYS A 356 -12.57 20.84 -17.81
C LYS A 356 -13.16 19.49 -18.20
N SER A 357 -13.14 18.54 -17.30
CA SER A 357 -13.83 17.23 -17.38
C SER A 357 -13.45 16.37 -18.60
N ASP A 358 -12.39 16.72 -19.34
CA ASP A 358 -11.83 15.93 -20.43
C ASP A 358 -10.67 15.02 -19.95
N GLU A 359 -10.05 14.29 -20.87
CA GLU A 359 -8.89 13.45 -20.56
C GLU A 359 -7.59 14.27 -20.51
N LEU A 360 -6.83 14.12 -19.43
CA LEU A 360 -5.51 14.74 -19.24
C LEU A 360 -4.42 13.96 -20.00
N THR A 361 -4.51 13.87 -21.33
CA THR A 361 -3.63 13.04 -22.18
C THR A 361 -2.14 13.42 -22.09
N SER A 362 -1.83 14.63 -21.66
CA SER A 362 -0.46 15.07 -21.39
C SER A 362 0.20 14.36 -20.20
N PHE A 363 -0.57 13.86 -19.22
CA PHE A 363 -0.03 13.12 -18.08
C PHE A 363 0.65 11.80 -18.49
N PRO A 364 -0.01 10.83 -19.15
CA PRO A 364 0.68 9.62 -19.60
C PRO A 364 1.83 9.92 -20.57
N ALA A 365 1.72 10.91 -21.43
CA ALA A 365 2.80 11.30 -22.32
C ALA A 365 4.03 11.87 -21.59
N ALA A 366 3.81 12.62 -20.49
CA ALA A 366 4.88 13.12 -19.62
C ALA A 366 5.51 11.98 -18.80
N PHE A 367 4.70 11.03 -18.32
CA PHE A 367 5.20 9.84 -17.63
C PHE A 367 6.14 9.02 -18.52
N GLU A 368 5.77 8.74 -19.78
CA GLU A 368 6.61 8.00 -20.74
C GLU A 368 7.99 8.64 -20.97
N LYS A 369 8.09 9.95 -20.84
CA LYS A 369 9.35 10.71 -20.98
C LYS A 369 10.11 10.87 -19.68
N SER A 370 9.53 10.46 -18.55
CA SER A 370 10.12 10.66 -17.21
C SER A 370 11.13 9.57 -16.86
N TRP A 371 12.03 9.90 -15.93
CA TRP A 371 12.92 8.91 -15.31
C TRP A 371 12.18 7.77 -14.62
N LEU A 372 10.93 7.99 -14.18
CA LEU A 372 10.14 6.97 -13.54
C LEU A 372 9.72 5.87 -14.52
N HIS A 373 9.37 6.24 -15.76
CA HIS A 373 9.08 5.24 -16.78
C HIS A 373 10.31 4.38 -17.10
N GLU A 374 11.49 5.00 -17.24
CA GLU A 374 12.74 4.27 -17.46
C GLU A 374 13.03 3.32 -16.30
N GLU A 375 12.86 3.78 -15.06
CA GLU A 375 13.07 2.98 -13.86
C GLU A 375 12.13 1.75 -13.83
N LEU A 376 10.84 1.95 -14.09
CA LEU A 376 9.86 0.85 -14.13
C LEU A 376 10.11 -0.08 -15.34
N HIS A 377 10.57 0.46 -16.48
CA HIS A 377 10.92 -0.35 -17.65
C HIS A 377 12.11 -1.26 -17.36
N VAL A 378 13.14 -0.76 -16.70
CA VAL A 378 14.29 -1.56 -16.25
C VAL A 378 13.84 -2.68 -15.30
N ALA A 379 12.89 -2.42 -14.44
CA ALA A 379 12.37 -3.38 -13.46
C ALA A 379 11.32 -4.37 -14.00
N ARG A 380 10.84 -4.22 -15.23
CA ARG A 380 9.66 -4.89 -15.78
C ARG A 380 9.65 -6.42 -15.70
N ASN A 381 10.83 -7.06 -15.78
CA ASN A 381 10.96 -8.51 -15.71
C ASN A 381 11.19 -9.05 -14.29
N PHE A 382 11.46 -8.19 -13.31
CA PHE A 382 11.81 -8.61 -11.96
C PHE A 382 10.74 -9.50 -11.33
N LYS A 383 9.52 -8.98 -11.18
CA LYS A 383 8.42 -9.72 -10.53
C LYS A 383 8.03 -10.99 -11.31
N PRO A 384 7.92 -10.98 -12.64
CA PRO A 384 7.65 -12.20 -13.41
C PRO A 384 8.72 -13.28 -13.25
N TRP A 385 10.00 -12.94 -13.15
CA TRP A 385 11.06 -13.91 -12.85
C TRP A 385 10.91 -14.47 -11.44
N MET A 386 10.73 -13.61 -10.43
CA MET A 386 10.58 -14.03 -9.04
C MET A 386 9.34 -14.91 -8.81
N SER A 387 8.31 -14.81 -9.64
CA SER A 387 7.13 -15.69 -9.61
C SER A 387 7.42 -17.14 -10.02
N LYS A 388 8.60 -17.42 -10.57
CA LYS A 388 9.04 -18.78 -10.93
C LYS A 388 9.77 -19.51 -9.80
N GLY A 389 9.78 -18.94 -8.60
CA GLY A 389 10.45 -19.44 -7.43
C GLY A 389 11.73 -18.65 -7.08
N LEU A 390 12.10 -18.71 -5.81
CA LEU A 390 13.20 -17.89 -5.28
C LEU A 390 14.54 -18.16 -5.99
N VAL A 391 14.92 -19.43 -6.17
CA VAL A 391 16.24 -19.80 -6.73
C VAL A 391 16.33 -19.38 -8.21
N LEU A 392 15.41 -19.87 -9.05
CA LEU A 392 15.40 -19.55 -10.47
C LEU A 392 15.17 -18.05 -10.69
N GLY A 393 14.23 -17.46 -9.95
CA GLY A 393 13.92 -16.05 -10.01
C GLY A 393 15.13 -15.17 -9.70
N THR A 394 15.89 -15.50 -8.65
CA THR A 394 17.10 -14.74 -8.29
C THR A 394 18.18 -14.84 -9.37
N ILE A 395 18.45 -16.02 -9.90
CA ILE A 395 19.44 -16.21 -10.97
C ILE A 395 19.05 -15.40 -12.21
N MET A 396 17.80 -15.56 -12.67
CA MET A 396 17.34 -14.89 -13.90
C MET A 396 17.20 -13.38 -13.72
N THR A 397 16.80 -12.92 -12.54
CA THR A 397 16.80 -11.49 -12.19
C THR A 397 18.23 -10.94 -12.18
N GLY A 398 19.20 -11.69 -11.61
CA GLY A 398 20.60 -11.31 -11.65
C GLY A 398 21.12 -11.15 -13.09
N ILE A 399 20.82 -12.10 -13.97
CA ILE A 399 21.16 -12.00 -15.41
C ILE A 399 20.48 -10.77 -16.03
N ASP A 400 19.19 -10.58 -15.84
CA ASP A 400 18.43 -9.46 -16.40
C ASP A 400 18.98 -8.09 -15.92
N GLN A 401 19.22 -7.95 -14.61
CA GLN A 401 19.61 -6.67 -14.02
C GLN A 401 21.12 -6.36 -14.12
N ILE A 402 21.99 -7.36 -14.05
CA ILE A 402 23.44 -7.16 -14.05
C ILE A 402 24.01 -7.27 -15.47
N VAL A 403 23.64 -8.32 -16.21
CA VAL A 403 24.17 -8.54 -17.58
C VAL A 403 23.47 -7.65 -18.60
N PHE A 404 22.13 -7.71 -18.64
CA PHE A 404 21.33 -6.91 -19.59
C PHE A 404 21.03 -5.49 -19.09
N ARG A 405 21.32 -5.18 -17.82
CA ARG A 405 21.01 -3.88 -17.19
C ARG A 405 19.54 -3.46 -17.36
N GLY A 406 18.62 -4.45 -17.28
CA GLY A 406 17.20 -4.27 -17.50
C GLY A 406 16.79 -4.01 -18.95
N LYS A 407 17.72 -4.10 -19.89
CA LYS A 407 17.48 -3.88 -21.34
C LYS A 407 17.35 -5.19 -22.12
N ALA A 408 16.91 -6.27 -21.47
CA ALA A 408 16.62 -7.53 -22.13
C ALA A 408 15.62 -7.32 -23.29
N PRO A 409 15.80 -8.00 -24.46
CA PRO A 409 14.93 -7.81 -25.62
C PRO A 409 13.52 -8.41 -25.48
N TRP A 410 13.21 -8.98 -24.32
CA TRP A 410 11.90 -9.56 -23.98
C TRP A 410 11.25 -8.83 -22.82
N THR A 411 9.92 -8.93 -22.75
CA THR A 411 9.12 -8.55 -21.58
C THR A 411 8.32 -9.78 -21.15
N LEU A 412 8.41 -10.11 -19.87
CA LEU A 412 7.62 -11.18 -19.27
C LEU A 412 6.30 -10.62 -18.74
N HIS A 413 5.28 -11.47 -18.71
CA HIS A 413 3.92 -11.09 -18.35
C HIS A 413 3.37 -11.90 -17.18
N HIS A 414 2.53 -11.29 -16.36
CA HIS A 414 1.68 -11.94 -15.39
C HIS A 414 0.44 -12.49 -16.08
N LYS A 415 0.03 -13.70 -15.70
CA LYS A 415 -1.12 -14.39 -16.35
C LYS A 415 -2.33 -14.52 -15.46
N HIS A 416 -2.15 -14.45 -14.15
CA HIS A 416 -3.19 -14.71 -13.15
C HIS A 416 -3.24 -13.59 -12.11
N ALA A 417 -4.47 -13.25 -11.71
CA ALA A 417 -4.68 -12.41 -10.55
C ALA A 417 -4.44 -13.20 -9.25
N ASP A 418 -4.14 -12.53 -8.16
CA ASP A 418 -3.75 -13.17 -6.90
C ASP A 418 -4.85 -14.07 -6.30
N HIS A 419 -6.14 -13.71 -6.48
CA HIS A 419 -7.26 -14.51 -6.00
C HIS A 419 -7.40 -15.85 -6.73
N GLU A 420 -6.94 -15.93 -7.98
CA GLU A 420 -7.00 -17.15 -8.79
C GLU A 420 -5.94 -18.20 -8.40
N CYS A 421 -4.95 -17.79 -7.61
CA CYS A 421 -3.77 -18.62 -7.33
C CYS A 421 -3.99 -19.67 -6.22
N LEU A 422 -4.97 -19.47 -5.31
CA LEU A 422 -5.23 -20.45 -4.26
C LEU A 422 -5.70 -21.79 -4.83
N LYS A 423 -5.08 -22.85 -4.36
CA LYS A 423 -5.47 -24.23 -4.69
C LYS A 423 -6.32 -24.84 -3.55
N PRO A 424 -7.13 -25.87 -3.84
CA PRO A 424 -7.92 -26.56 -2.82
C PRO A 424 -7.08 -27.04 -1.64
N ALA A 425 -7.61 -26.89 -0.42
CA ALA A 425 -6.95 -27.26 0.82
C ALA A 425 -6.55 -28.74 0.87
N ALA A 426 -7.31 -29.63 0.23
CA ALA A 426 -7.02 -31.07 0.13
C ALA A 426 -5.67 -31.38 -0.57
N GLN A 427 -5.08 -30.44 -1.30
CA GLN A 427 -3.77 -30.61 -1.95
C GLN A 427 -2.58 -30.29 -1.02
N PHE A 428 -2.85 -29.82 0.20
CA PHE A 428 -1.82 -29.38 1.14
C PHE A 428 -2.01 -30.00 2.52
N LYS A 429 -0.94 -30.07 3.28
CA LYS A 429 -1.01 -30.35 4.71
C LYS A 429 -1.21 -29.04 5.47
N PRO A 430 -2.04 -29.04 6.53
CA PRO A 430 -2.14 -27.89 7.43
C PRO A 430 -0.76 -27.51 7.98
N ILE A 431 -0.48 -26.21 8.03
CA ILE A 431 0.75 -25.70 8.65
C ILE A 431 0.47 -25.50 10.14
N VAL A 432 1.30 -26.09 10.98
CA VAL A 432 1.24 -25.90 12.43
C VAL A 432 2.26 -24.83 12.82
N TYR A 433 1.74 -23.69 13.24
CA TYR A 433 2.58 -22.59 13.70
C TYR A 433 2.89 -22.71 15.19
N PRO A 434 4.11 -22.34 15.64
CA PRO A 434 4.45 -22.29 17.06
C PRO A 434 3.57 -21.33 17.83
N LYS A 435 3.28 -21.66 19.10
CA LYS A 435 2.62 -20.68 19.98
C LYS A 435 3.56 -19.49 20.23
N PRO A 436 3.04 -18.25 20.23
CA PRO A 436 3.84 -17.08 20.53
C PRO A 436 4.35 -17.09 21.98
N ASP A 437 5.55 -16.54 22.18
CA ASP A 437 6.21 -16.49 23.49
C ASP A 437 5.91 -15.22 24.29
N GLY A 438 5.21 -14.25 23.69
CA GLY A 438 4.88 -12.96 24.29
C GLY A 438 6.06 -12.01 24.51
N LYS A 439 7.25 -12.36 23.98
CA LYS A 439 8.49 -11.57 24.10
C LYS A 439 9.04 -11.15 22.73
N LEU A 440 9.23 -12.12 21.86
CA LEU A 440 9.69 -11.92 20.49
C LEU A 440 8.57 -12.15 19.49
N THR A 441 7.69 -13.10 19.80
CA THR A 441 6.53 -13.46 18.97
C THR A 441 5.24 -13.22 19.74
N PHE A 442 4.19 -12.80 19.03
CA PHE A 442 2.94 -12.36 19.63
C PHE A 442 1.74 -12.94 18.89
N ASP A 443 0.63 -13.04 19.58
CA ASP A 443 -0.64 -13.37 18.94
C ASP A 443 -1.20 -12.18 18.13
N LYS A 444 -2.12 -12.50 17.24
CA LYS A 444 -2.69 -11.54 16.29
C LYS A 444 -3.46 -10.41 16.98
N LEU A 445 -4.25 -10.73 18.02
CA LEU A 445 -5.08 -9.73 18.72
C LEU A 445 -4.24 -8.74 19.52
N SER A 446 -3.20 -9.23 20.23
CA SER A 446 -2.23 -8.36 20.91
C SER A 446 -1.52 -7.41 19.93
N SER A 447 -1.34 -7.84 18.67
CA SER A 447 -0.75 -7.00 17.63
C SER A 447 -1.75 -5.95 17.15
N VAL A 448 -3.00 -6.32 16.92
CA VAL A 448 -4.07 -5.39 16.53
C VAL A 448 -4.25 -4.29 17.58
N PHE A 449 -4.19 -4.64 18.86
CA PHE A 449 -4.29 -3.67 19.94
C PHE A 449 -3.31 -2.50 19.80
N ILE A 450 -2.06 -2.77 19.47
CA ILE A 450 -1.04 -1.71 19.29
C ILE A 450 -1.02 -1.08 17.88
N SER A 451 -1.94 -1.43 17.01
CA SER A 451 -2.21 -0.68 15.78
C SER A 451 -3.06 0.56 16.02
N ASN A 452 -3.61 0.68 17.23
CA ASN A 452 -4.58 1.71 17.62
C ASN A 452 -5.77 1.80 16.66
N THR A 453 -6.14 0.68 16.03
CA THR A 453 -7.32 0.66 15.16
C THR A 453 -8.58 0.84 16.00
N ASN A 454 -9.43 1.72 15.54
CA ASN A 454 -10.72 2.00 16.18
C ASN A 454 -11.78 2.28 15.13
N HIS A 455 -12.95 1.70 15.29
CA HIS A 455 -14.13 1.94 14.48
C HIS A 455 -15.31 2.15 15.40
N ARG A 456 -16.28 2.94 15.00
CA ARG A 456 -17.49 3.11 15.80
C ARG A 456 -18.26 1.78 15.86
N GLU A 457 -18.69 1.37 17.05
CA GLU A 457 -19.30 0.04 17.25
C GLU A 457 -20.58 -0.18 16.46
N ASP A 458 -21.36 0.87 16.27
CA ASP A 458 -22.67 0.82 15.62
C ASP A 458 -22.63 1.33 14.16
N GLU A 459 -21.46 1.41 13.54
CA GLU A 459 -21.40 1.73 12.12
C GLU A 459 -21.67 0.52 11.21
N PRO A 460 -22.10 0.72 9.97
CA PRO A 460 -22.25 -0.35 9.00
C PRO A 460 -20.93 -1.09 8.76
N ILE A 461 -20.99 -2.41 8.64
CA ILE A 461 -19.81 -3.22 8.38
C ILE A 461 -19.24 -2.90 7.00
N HIS A 462 -18.02 -2.38 6.96
CA HIS A 462 -17.33 -2.00 5.73
C HIS A 462 -16.68 -3.17 4.96
N LEU A 463 -16.84 -4.39 5.46
CA LEU A 463 -16.40 -5.63 4.83
C LEU A 463 -17.65 -6.41 4.39
N THR A 464 -18.15 -6.07 3.21
CA THR A 464 -19.42 -6.60 2.70
C THR A 464 -19.23 -7.90 1.95
N LEU A 465 -20.26 -8.73 1.92
CA LEU A 465 -20.31 -9.98 1.16
C LEU A 465 -21.29 -9.83 0.01
N LYS A 466 -20.88 -10.20 -1.21
CA LYS A 466 -21.80 -10.26 -2.36
C LYS A 466 -22.87 -11.33 -2.17
N ASP A 467 -22.46 -12.46 -1.61
CA ASP A 467 -23.30 -13.62 -1.29
C ASP A 467 -22.90 -14.15 0.10
N PRO A 468 -23.80 -14.12 1.09
CA PRO A 468 -23.50 -14.56 2.45
C PRO A 468 -23.32 -16.08 2.61
N SER A 469 -23.69 -16.91 1.62
CA SER A 469 -23.50 -18.36 1.65
C SER A 469 -22.07 -18.78 1.26
N VAL A 470 -21.43 -18.06 0.35
CA VAL A 470 -20.12 -18.38 -0.23
C VAL A 470 -19.01 -18.65 0.80
N PRO A 471 -18.90 -17.91 1.92
CA PRO A 471 -17.88 -18.20 2.91
C PRO A 471 -17.91 -19.64 3.44
N VAL A 472 -19.10 -20.18 3.72
CA VAL A 472 -19.26 -21.55 4.23
C VAL A 472 -19.24 -22.57 3.09
N ASP A 473 -20.05 -22.35 2.07
CA ASP A 473 -20.29 -23.33 1.01
C ASP A 473 -19.08 -23.51 0.07
N VAL A 474 -18.26 -22.47 -0.07
CA VAL A 474 -17.10 -22.47 -0.96
C VAL A 474 -15.79 -22.29 -0.21
N ASN A 475 -15.61 -21.18 0.51
CA ASN A 475 -14.32 -20.83 1.10
C ASN A 475 -13.90 -21.81 2.21
N LEU A 476 -14.83 -22.13 3.13
CA LEU A 476 -14.57 -23.11 4.18
C LEU A 476 -14.43 -24.52 3.60
N ALA A 477 -15.39 -24.93 2.77
CA ALA A 477 -15.44 -26.29 2.23
C ALA A 477 -14.24 -26.62 1.32
N LYS A 478 -13.84 -25.72 0.43
CA LYS A 478 -12.81 -25.97 -0.57
C LYS A 478 -11.42 -25.51 -0.15
N TYR A 479 -11.32 -24.39 0.58
CA TYR A 479 -10.06 -23.73 0.91
C TYR A 479 -9.79 -23.68 2.42
N ALA A 480 -10.59 -24.36 3.23
CA ALA A 480 -10.48 -24.40 4.70
C ALA A 480 -10.57 -23.01 5.36
N GLY A 481 -11.38 -22.09 4.81
CA GLY A 481 -11.56 -20.74 5.34
C GLY A 481 -10.27 -19.91 5.33
N PRO A 482 -9.72 -19.57 4.14
CA PRO A 482 -8.41 -18.92 4.02
C PRO A 482 -8.39 -17.50 4.58
N GLU A 483 -9.53 -16.83 4.69
CA GLU A 483 -9.69 -15.48 5.22
C GLU A 483 -9.22 -15.34 6.68
N GLN A 484 -9.34 -16.39 7.48
CA GLN A 484 -8.81 -16.44 8.85
C GLN A 484 -7.28 -16.32 8.90
N ARG A 485 -6.60 -16.72 7.81
CA ARG A 485 -5.15 -16.83 7.72
C ARG A 485 -4.54 -15.65 6.97
N TYR A 486 -5.11 -15.25 5.82
CA TYR A 486 -4.57 -14.11 5.09
C TYR A 486 -4.88 -12.77 5.77
N CYS A 487 -5.93 -12.69 6.60
CA CYS A 487 -6.19 -11.49 7.38
C CYS A 487 -5.15 -11.34 8.50
N PRO A 488 -4.39 -10.22 8.53
CA PRO A 488 -3.38 -10.00 9.54
C PRO A 488 -3.95 -9.45 10.86
N ALA A 489 -5.27 -9.22 10.92
CA ALA A 489 -5.91 -8.48 12.00
C ALA A 489 -7.01 -9.28 12.74
N GLY A 490 -7.19 -10.58 12.46
CA GLY A 490 -8.18 -11.39 13.15
C GLY A 490 -9.63 -10.94 12.93
N VAL A 491 -9.91 -10.44 11.73
CA VAL A 491 -11.26 -9.95 11.36
C VAL A 491 -12.21 -11.11 11.10
N TYR A 492 -11.73 -12.22 10.55
CA TYR A 492 -12.56 -13.33 10.09
C TYR A 492 -12.38 -14.55 10.97
N GLU A 493 -13.50 -15.11 11.42
CA GLU A 493 -13.56 -16.35 12.20
C GLU A 493 -14.74 -17.20 11.75
N TYR A 494 -14.55 -18.54 11.69
CA TYR A 494 -15.66 -19.47 11.54
C TYR A 494 -16.11 -19.96 12.91
N VAL A 495 -17.36 -19.69 13.21
CA VAL A 495 -17.98 -20.05 14.50
C VAL A 495 -19.16 -21.01 14.26
N LYS A 496 -19.45 -21.87 15.24
CA LYS A 496 -20.62 -22.74 15.19
C LYS A 496 -21.89 -21.95 15.48
N ARG A 497 -22.94 -22.24 14.72
CA ARG A 497 -24.32 -21.80 15.04
C ARG A 497 -24.93 -22.70 16.12
N GLU A 498 -26.04 -22.30 16.67
CA GLU A 498 -26.84 -23.10 17.60
C GLU A 498 -27.36 -24.39 16.97
N ASP A 499 -27.64 -24.39 15.67
CA ASP A 499 -28.05 -25.54 14.86
C ASP A 499 -26.91 -26.51 14.48
N GLY A 500 -25.66 -26.20 14.91
CA GLY A 500 -24.46 -26.97 14.64
C GLY A 500 -23.78 -26.67 13.30
N GLY A 501 -24.37 -25.81 12.45
CA GLY A 501 -23.77 -25.32 11.22
C GLY A 501 -22.63 -24.34 11.48
N ASP A 502 -21.82 -24.08 10.43
CA ASP A 502 -20.78 -23.05 10.47
C ASP A 502 -21.33 -21.69 9.99
N ARG A 503 -20.76 -20.62 10.47
CA ARG A 503 -20.95 -19.26 9.93
C ARG A 503 -19.67 -18.48 9.95
N LEU A 504 -19.47 -17.57 8.99
CA LEU A 504 -18.41 -16.57 9.06
C LEU A 504 -18.84 -15.45 10.00
N GLN A 505 -18.00 -15.16 10.98
CA GLN A 505 -18.09 -13.98 11.82
C GLN A 505 -17.09 -12.93 11.35
N ILE A 506 -17.52 -11.68 11.18
CA ILE A 506 -16.71 -10.57 10.73
C ILE A 506 -16.56 -9.59 11.89
N ASN A 507 -15.37 -9.56 12.50
CA ASN A 507 -14.99 -8.65 13.58
C ASN A 507 -14.41 -7.35 12.96
N ALA A 508 -15.27 -6.53 12.34
CA ALA A 508 -14.87 -5.39 11.52
C ALA A 508 -14.05 -4.34 12.30
N GLN A 509 -14.26 -4.23 13.61
CA GLN A 509 -13.53 -3.33 14.50
C GLN A 509 -12.03 -3.60 14.55
N ASN A 510 -11.60 -4.85 14.29
CA ASN A 510 -10.19 -5.21 14.22
C ASN A 510 -9.52 -4.79 12.90
N CYS A 511 -10.29 -4.31 11.93
CA CYS A 511 -9.77 -4.05 10.58
C CYS A 511 -8.73 -2.92 10.58
N VAL A 512 -7.54 -3.21 10.04
CA VAL A 512 -6.45 -2.24 9.84
C VAL A 512 -6.39 -1.70 8.41
N HIS A 513 -7.45 -1.82 7.65
CA HIS A 513 -7.62 -1.34 6.27
C HIS A 513 -6.54 -1.84 5.28
N CYS A 514 -5.99 -3.03 5.50
CA CYS A 514 -4.93 -3.59 4.65
C CYS A 514 -5.42 -4.03 3.27
N LYS A 515 -6.73 -4.27 3.10
CA LYS A 515 -7.41 -4.70 1.86
C LYS A 515 -6.99 -6.08 1.32
N THR A 516 -6.28 -6.88 2.11
CA THR A 516 -5.86 -8.23 1.69
C THR A 516 -7.04 -9.13 1.35
N CYS A 517 -8.15 -9.02 2.10
CA CYS A 517 -9.36 -9.80 1.86
C CYS A 517 -10.00 -9.50 0.49
N ASP A 518 -10.11 -8.23 0.14
CA ASP A 518 -10.62 -7.78 -1.16
C ASP A 518 -9.73 -8.23 -2.34
N ILE A 519 -8.43 -8.48 -2.09
CA ILE A 519 -7.48 -8.94 -3.10
C ILE A 519 -7.45 -10.47 -3.18
N LYS A 520 -7.36 -11.16 -2.03
CA LYS A 520 -7.00 -12.59 -1.96
C LYS A 520 -8.19 -13.53 -1.87
N ASP A 521 -9.37 -13.04 -1.57
CA ASP A 521 -10.57 -13.91 -1.53
C ASP A 521 -10.76 -14.66 -2.85
N PRO A 522 -10.68 -16.02 -2.86
CA PRO A 522 -10.68 -16.80 -4.10
C PRO A 522 -11.97 -16.68 -4.90
N THR A 523 -13.04 -16.27 -4.27
CA THR A 523 -14.35 -16.04 -4.90
C THR A 523 -14.62 -14.58 -5.22
N GLN A 524 -13.76 -13.66 -4.78
CA GLN A 524 -13.98 -12.20 -4.86
C GLN A 524 -15.36 -11.80 -4.29
N ASN A 525 -15.78 -12.51 -3.26
CA ASN A 525 -17.05 -12.30 -2.57
C ASN A 525 -16.94 -11.20 -1.51
N ILE A 526 -15.78 -11.09 -0.84
CA ILE A 526 -15.52 -10.03 0.14
C ILE A 526 -15.18 -8.73 -0.60
N VAL A 527 -15.95 -7.69 -0.33
CA VAL A 527 -15.73 -6.35 -0.88
C VAL A 527 -15.45 -5.37 0.25
N TRP A 528 -14.29 -4.74 0.20
CA TRP A 528 -13.96 -3.65 1.11
C TRP A 528 -14.57 -2.34 0.58
N VAL A 529 -15.40 -1.70 1.40
CA VAL A 529 -15.93 -0.34 1.16
C VAL A 529 -15.37 0.60 2.22
N THR A 530 -15.42 1.91 1.97
CA THR A 530 -14.89 2.85 2.97
C THR A 530 -15.80 2.90 4.20
N PRO A 531 -15.25 2.75 5.43
CA PRO A 531 -16.00 2.99 6.65
C PRO A 531 -16.26 4.48 6.88
N GLU A 532 -16.93 4.83 7.97
CA GLU A 532 -17.02 6.22 8.42
C GLU A 532 -15.64 6.86 8.57
N GLY A 533 -15.58 8.16 8.41
CA GLY A 533 -14.36 8.92 8.51
C GLY A 533 -13.81 9.00 9.93
N GLY A 534 -12.49 9.14 10.04
CA GLY A 534 -11.78 9.24 11.31
C GLY A 534 -11.49 7.90 11.99
N GLY A 535 -12.16 6.80 11.57
CA GLY A 535 -11.90 5.45 12.06
C GLY A 535 -10.74 4.75 11.35
N GLY A 536 -10.39 3.54 11.86
CA GLY A 536 -9.30 2.71 11.37
C GLY A 536 -8.02 2.81 12.20
N PRO A 537 -6.88 2.33 11.68
CA PRO A 537 -5.61 2.35 12.41
C PRO A 537 -5.11 3.78 12.62
N ASN A 538 -4.39 3.97 13.73
CA ASN A 538 -3.66 5.22 13.98
C ASN A 538 -2.21 4.90 14.31
N TYR A 539 -1.37 4.94 13.27
CA TYR A 539 0.03 4.57 13.37
C TYR A 539 0.89 5.78 13.81
N PRO A 540 1.60 5.68 14.96
CA PRO A 540 2.33 6.85 15.49
C PRO A 540 3.56 7.23 14.64
N ASN A 541 4.35 6.23 14.20
CA ASN A 541 5.64 6.46 13.52
C ASN A 541 5.98 5.34 12.53
N MET A 542 5.02 4.95 11.70
CA MET A 542 5.13 3.78 10.82
C MET A 542 5.37 4.15 9.35
#